data_01b32f33d6e7810c4b0b8a4b004f3fd6
#
_entry.id   01b32f33d6e7810c4b0b8a4b004f3fd6
#
_cell.length_a   1.000
_cell.length_b   1.000
_cell.length_c   1.000
_cell.angle_alpha   90.00
_cell.angle_beta   90.00
_cell.angle_gamma   90.00
#
_symmetry.space_group_name_H-M   'P 1'
#
loop_
_entity.id
_entity.type
_entity.pdbx_description
1 polymer ?
#
loop_
_entity_poly.entity_id
_entity_poly.type
_entity_poly.pdbx_seq_one_letter_code
_entity_poly.pdbx_strand_id
1 'polypeptide(L)'
;IYGLQNHYLDIQQVYFYDTYEYQNLLPDSLSSLWYVFDNNYGERYENSQSSPHCKEQLTGSIVRILGTEEYQYASYYYDYYHNLIQERKTTSGGNKKVNKSLFNILKQPVSVCSEYEGGVLNKLYSYDRAGRLIHERHCVVSKDTVDLLYGYDKLGRLKRLERIHGKDSVITENAYNIRSWLTGID
;
A
#
# COMPACT_ATOMS: atom_id res chain seq x y z
N ILE A 1 42.66 -19.19 23.01
CA ILE A 1 41.48 -19.38 22.16
C ILE A 1 40.29 -19.37 23.12
N TYR A 2 39.69 -18.18 23.28
CA TYR A 2 38.49 -18.01 24.11
C TYR A 2 37.32 -18.58 23.38
N GLY A 3 36.59 -19.49 24.00
CA GLY A 3 35.41 -20.15 23.47
C GLY A 3 34.34 -19.10 23.13
N LEU A 4 34.02 -19.02 21.88
CA LEU A 4 32.77 -18.40 21.41
C LEU A 4 31.66 -19.31 21.95
N GLN A 5 31.04 -18.92 23.06
CA GLN A 5 29.75 -19.45 23.43
C GLN A 5 28.83 -19.14 22.22
N ASN A 6 28.10 -20.15 21.73
CA ASN A 6 27.07 -20.00 20.73
C ASN A 6 25.99 -19.08 21.29
N HIS A 7 26.17 -17.78 21.12
CA HIS A 7 25.07 -16.85 21.21
C HIS A 7 24.25 -17.08 19.95
N TYR A 8 23.14 -17.80 20.08
CA TYR A 8 22.11 -17.80 19.06
C TYR A 8 21.65 -16.34 18.93
N LEU A 9 22.06 -15.70 17.82
CA LEU A 9 21.58 -14.38 17.49
C LEU A 9 20.07 -14.51 17.23
N ASP A 10 19.27 -13.93 18.12
CA ASP A 10 17.82 -13.87 17.96
C ASP A 10 17.52 -12.76 16.95
N ILE A 11 17.40 -13.14 15.67
CA ILE A 11 17.15 -12.22 14.59
C ILE A 11 15.73 -11.71 14.70
N GLN A 12 15.56 -10.42 14.98
CA GLN A 12 14.27 -9.76 15.10
C GLN A 12 13.75 -9.25 13.76
N GLN A 13 14.66 -8.76 12.91
CA GLN A 13 14.30 -8.15 11.62
C GLN A 13 15.40 -8.38 10.58
N VAL A 14 14.97 -8.66 9.34
CA VAL A 14 15.85 -8.71 8.16
C VAL A 14 15.18 -7.91 7.04
N TYR A 15 15.96 -7.08 6.36
CA TYR A 15 15.52 -6.32 5.21
C TYR A 15 16.38 -6.65 3.99
N PHE A 16 15.73 -6.84 2.84
CA PHE A 16 16.37 -7.14 1.57
C PHE A 16 16.18 -5.98 0.61
N TYR A 17 17.23 -5.64 -0.11
CA TYR A 17 17.25 -4.54 -1.06
C TYR A 17 17.74 -5.01 -2.42
N ASP A 18 17.48 -4.25 -3.46
CA ASP A 18 18.05 -4.33 -4.79
C ASP A 18 17.64 -5.56 -5.61
N THR A 19 17.48 -6.73 -5.02
CA THR A 19 17.20 -7.99 -5.72
C THR A 19 16.12 -8.81 -5.05
N TYR A 20 15.60 -9.81 -5.75
CA TYR A 20 14.62 -10.79 -5.23
C TYR A 20 15.25 -12.18 -4.99
N GLU A 21 16.59 -12.28 -5.01
CA GLU A 21 17.29 -13.57 -4.82
C GLU A 21 17.00 -14.21 -3.46
N TYR A 22 16.68 -13.40 -2.44
CA TYR A 22 16.28 -13.90 -1.13
C TYR A 22 15.04 -14.83 -1.19
N GLN A 23 14.19 -14.69 -2.21
CA GLN A 23 13.01 -15.55 -2.38
C GLN A 23 13.39 -17.02 -2.58
N ASN A 24 14.56 -17.29 -3.16
CA ASN A 24 15.10 -18.63 -3.31
C ASN A 24 15.52 -19.29 -1.97
N LEU A 25 15.65 -18.47 -0.93
CA LEU A 25 15.97 -18.91 0.43
C LEU A 25 14.72 -19.17 1.28
N LEU A 26 13.56 -18.73 0.80
CA LEU A 26 12.29 -18.91 1.51
C LEU A 26 11.71 -20.30 1.24
N PRO A 27 10.98 -20.88 2.23
CA PRO A 27 10.25 -22.12 2.01
C PRO A 27 9.22 -22.01 0.88
N ASP A 28 8.97 -23.10 0.14
CA ASP A 28 7.97 -23.18 -0.94
C ASP A 28 6.56 -22.76 -0.48
N SER A 29 6.24 -22.97 0.80
CA SER A 29 4.98 -22.51 1.41
C SER A 29 4.76 -21.00 1.31
N LEU A 30 5.84 -20.24 1.12
CA LEU A 30 5.83 -18.78 0.97
C LEU A 30 5.85 -18.32 -0.50
N SER A 31 5.71 -19.22 -1.48
CA SER A 31 5.61 -18.89 -2.91
C SER A 31 4.51 -17.88 -3.23
N SER A 32 3.51 -17.76 -2.36
CA SER A 32 2.46 -16.74 -2.45
C SER A 32 2.96 -15.29 -2.30
N LEU A 33 4.20 -15.10 -1.83
CA LEU A 33 4.85 -13.79 -1.77
C LEU A 33 5.49 -13.40 -3.11
N TRP A 34 5.55 -14.31 -4.08
CA TRP A 34 6.13 -14.02 -5.38
C TRP A 34 5.22 -13.12 -6.21
N TYR A 35 5.82 -12.38 -7.11
CA TYR A 35 5.08 -11.50 -8.00
C TYR A 35 4.06 -12.28 -8.84
N VAL A 36 2.86 -11.71 -8.92
CA VAL A 36 1.82 -12.20 -9.85
C VAL A 36 1.40 -11.02 -10.71
N PHE A 37 1.60 -11.16 -12.01
CA PHE A 37 1.20 -10.14 -12.97
C PHE A 37 -0.32 -9.90 -12.91
N ASP A 38 -0.71 -8.63 -12.91
CA ASP A 38 -2.11 -8.21 -12.99
C ASP A 38 -2.20 -7.01 -13.93
N ASN A 39 -2.83 -7.22 -15.09
CA ASN A 39 -2.91 -6.23 -16.15
C ASN A 39 -3.57 -4.91 -15.73
N ASN A 40 -4.35 -4.91 -14.65
CA ASN A 40 -5.04 -3.72 -14.15
C ASN A 40 -4.14 -2.80 -13.32
N TYR A 41 -2.98 -3.28 -12.86
CA TYR A 41 -2.11 -2.57 -11.90
C TYR A 41 -0.72 -2.29 -12.45
N GLY A 42 -0.53 -2.45 -13.75
CA GLY A 42 0.76 -2.26 -14.40
C GLY A 42 1.68 -3.47 -14.27
N GLU A 43 2.80 -3.40 -14.95
CA GLU A 43 3.76 -4.48 -15.07
C GLU A 43 4.97 -4.18 -14.21
N ARG A 44 5.40 -5.18 -13.43
CA ARG A 44 6.72 -5.16 -12.85
C ARG A 44 7.72 -5.10 -13.99
N TYR A 45 8.68 -4.19 -13.91
CA TYR A 45 9.76 -4.17 -14.90
C TYR A 45 10.54 -5.49 -14.85
N GLU A 46 10.29 -6.33 -15.83
CA GLU A 46 11.00 -7.58 -16.01
C GLU A 46 12.23 -7.35 -16.90
N ASN A 47 13.37 -7.18 -16.29
CA ASN A 47 14.59 -7.62 -16.91
C ASN A 47 15.41 -8.36 -15.87
N SER A 48 15.28 -9.68 -15.91
CA SER A 48 16.16 -10.64 -15.23
C SER A 48 16.41 -10.39 -13.73
N GLN A 49 17.09 -11.31 -13.11
CA GLN A 49 17.44 -11.38 -11.69
C GLN A 49 18.13 -10.12 -11.08
N SER A 50 18.46 -9.15 -11.90
CA SER A 50 19.05 -7.87 -11.50
C SER A 50 18.36 -6.70 -12.19
N SER A 51 17.05 -6.52 -11.95
CA SER A 51 16.35 -5.35 -12.48
C SER A 51 16.96 -4.08 -11.88
N PRO A 52 17.49 -3.15 -12.70
CA PRO A 52 18.02 -1.88 -12.23
C PRO A 52 16.96 -1.01 -11.53
N HIS A 53 15.68 -1.34 -11.67
CA HIS A 53 14.56 -0.61 -11.09
C HIS A 53 14.26 -0.99 -9.64
N CYS A 54 14.87 -2.06 -9.10
CA CYS A 54 14.83 -2.37 -7.67
C CYS A 54 16.01 -1.76 -6.91
N LYS A 55 17.00 -1.19 -7.58
CA LYS A 55 18.18 -0.65 -6.93
C LYS A 55 17.80 0.42 -5.92
N GLU A 56 18.37 0.31 -4.71
CA GLU A 56 18.07 1.16 -3.56
C GLU A 56 16.62 1.05 -3.05
N GLN A 57 15.85 0.06 -3.55
CA GLN A 57 14.50 -0.20 -3.10
C GLN A 57 14.46 -1.40 -2.15
N LEU A 58 13.60 -1.31 -1.14
CA LEU A 58 13.29 -2.41 -0.24
C LEU A 58 12.49 -3.47 -1.02
N THR A 59 13.08 -4.64 -1.27
CA THR A 59 12.43 -5.72 -2.02
C THR A 59 11.75 -6.75 -1.14
N GLY A 60 12.20 -6.89 0.11
CA GLY A 60 11.59 -7.82 1.05
C GLY A 60 11.92 -7.53 2.50
N SER A 61 11.13 -8.08 3.39
CA SER A 61 11.38 -8.03 4.82
C SER A 61 10.90 -9.29 5.53
N ILE A 62 11.61 -9.66 6.59
CA ILE A 62 11.24 -10.69 7.56
C ILE A 62 11.26 -10.02 8.93
N VAL A 63 10.15 -10.07 9.65
CA VAL A 63 10.02 -9.43 10.96
C VAL A 63 9.41 -10.42 11.93
N ARG A 64 10.07 -10.66 13.08
CA ARG A 64 9.54 -11.52 14.13
C ARG A 64 8.35 -10.85 14.84
N ILE A 65 7.30 -11.61 15.09
CA ILE A 65 6.17 -11.14 15.88
C ILE A 65 6.56 -11.22 17.36
N LEU A 66 6.57 -10.07 18.05
CA LEU A 66 6.98 -9.99 19.45
C LEU A 66 6.15 -10.93 20.33
N GLY A 67 6.84 -11.68 21.18
CA GLY A 67 6.22 -12.64 22.10
C GLY A 67 5.86 -13.98 21.46
N THR A 68 6.26 -14.22 20.22
CA THR A 68 6.03 -15.49 19.50
C THR A 68 7.30 -15.96 18.80
N GLU A 69 7.26 -17.18 18.27
CA GLU A 69 8.28 -17.73 17.36
C GLU A 69 7.91 -17.52 15.88
N GLU A 70 6.85 -16.76 15.60
CA GLU A 70 6.36 -16.53 14.26
C GLU A 70 7.03 -15.33 13.61
N TYR A 71 7.15 -15.38 12.27
CA TYR A 71 7.68 -14.30 11.46
C TYR A 71 6.65 -13.83 10.44
N GLN A 72 6.60 -12.53 10.23
CA GLN A 72 5.93 -11.92 9.09
C GLN A 72 6.91 -11.74 7.95
N TYR A 73 6.49 -12.13 6.77
CA TYR A 73 7.24 -12.00 5.54
C TYR A 73 6.55 -11.00 4.62
N ALA A 74 7.30 -10.16 3.97
CA ALA A 74 6.77 -9.25 2.95
C ALA A 74 7.69 -9.18 1.74
N SER A 75 7.08 -9.02 0.56
CA SER A 75 7.76 -8.75 -0.71
C SER A 75 7.13 -7.53 -1.37
N TYR A 76 7.98 -6.68 -1.93
CA TYR A 76 7.61 -5.40 -2.52
C TYR A 76 8.05 -5.35 -3.98
N TYR A 77 7.15 -4.99 -4.90
CA TYR A 77 7.39 -4.99 -6.33
C TYR A 77 7.11 -3.63 -6.94
N TYR A 78 8.02 -3.18 -7.78
CA TYR A 78 8.03 -1.83 -8.32
C TYR A 78 7.89 -1.84 -9.83
N ASP A 79 7.30 -0.78 -10.38
CA ASP A 79 7.27 -0.52 -11.81
C ASP A 79 8.56 0.18 -12.29
N TYR A 80 8.61 0.49 -13.58
CA TYR A 80 9.73 1.22 -14.19
C TYR A 80 10.01 2.58 -13.54
N TYR A 81 9.00 3.21 -12.94
CA TYR A 81 9.11 4.54 -12.33
C TYR A 81 9.38 4.48 -10.82
N HIS A 82 9.72 3.32 -10.27
CA HIS A 82 9.90 3.05 -8.84
C HIS A 82 8.62 3.24 -7.99
N ASN A 83 7.45 3.13 -8.59
CA ASN A 83 6.21 3.09 -7.82
C ASN A 83 6.01 1.67 -7.27
N LEU A 84 5.61 1.56 -6.01
CA LEU A 84 5.27 0.27 -5.39
C LEU A 84 3.91 -0.22 -5.92
N ILE A 85 3.95 -1.08 -6.95
CA ILE A 85 2.75 -1.60 -7.62
C ILE A 85 2.13 -2.81 -6.93
N GLN A 86 2.94 -3.58 -6.20
CA GLN A 86 2.44 -4.75 -5.48
C GLN A 86 3.22 -4.97 -4.19
N GLU A 87 2.50 -5.13 -3.08
CA GLU A 87 3.00 -5.62 -1.80
C GLU A 87 2.30 -6.94 -1.50
N ARG A 88 3.07 -7.96 -1.15
CA ARG A 88 2.56 -9.26 -0.75
C ARG A 88 3.14 -9.61 0.60
N LYS A 89 2.29 -9.93 1.58
CA LYS A 89 2.75 -10.24 2.93
C LYS A 89 1.93 -11.30 3.62
N THR A 90 2.57 -11.98 4.55
CA THR A 90 1.88 -12.80 5.55
C THR A 90 1.44 -11.90 6.71
N THR A 91 0.35 -12.27 7.37
CA THR A 91 -0.10 -11.67 8.63
C THR A 91 0.05 -12.69 9.76
N SER A 92 -0.19 -12.30 11.00
CA SER A 92 -0.24 -13.23 12.12
C SER A 92 -1.24 -14.36 11.84
N GLY A 93 -0.86 -15.61 12.16
CA GLY A 93 -1.64 -16.79 11.80
C GLY A 93 -1.42 -17.30 10.38
N GLY A 94 -0.41 -16.78 9.64
CA GLY A 94 -0.04 -17.29 8.31
C GLY A 94 -0.96 -16.84 7.16
N ASN A 95 -1.96 -16.00 7.43
CA ASN A 95 -2.86 -15.47 6.42
C ASN A 95 -2.11 -14.55 5.44
N LYS A 96 -2.64 -14.40 4.23
CA LYS A 96 -2.02 -13.63 3.16
C LYS A 96 -2.75 -12.31 2.96
N LYS A 97 -1.98 -11.26 2.74
CA LYS A 97 -2.48 -9.97 2.29
C LYS A 97 -1.72 -9.54 1.04
N VAL A 98 -2.47 -9.09 0.03
CA VAL A 98 -1.92 -8.54 -1.21
C VAL A 98 -2.48 -7.14 -1.40
N ASN A 99 -1.61 -6.16 -1.52
CA ASN A 99 -1.97 -4.81 -1.94
C ASN A 99 -1.44 -4.59 -3.36
N LYS A 100 -2.29 -4.08 -4.25
CA LYS A 100 -1.92 -3.70 -5.62
C LYS A 100 -2.26 -2.24 -5.82
N SER A 101 -1.40 -1.49 -6.50
CA SER A 101 -1.58 -0.06 -6.71
C SER A 101 -1.24 0.32 -8.14
N LEU A 102 -2.10 1.11 -8.76
CA LEU A 102 -1.86 1.75 -10.05
C LEU A 102 -1.65 3.24 -9.83
N PHE A 103 -0.65 3.81 -10.50
CA PHE A 103 -0.28 5.21 -10.38
C PHE A 103 -0.45 5.97 -11.69
N ASN A 104 -0.72 7.26 -11.60
CA ASN A 104 -0.66 8.16 -12.74
C ASN A 104 0.78 8.68 -12.94
N ILE A 105 0.99 9.48 -13.98
CA ILE A 105 2.30 10.07 -14.33
C ILE A 105 2.87 11.00 -13.23
N LEU A 106 2.03 11.50 -12.33
CA LEU A 106 2.41 12.33 -11.19
C LEU A 106 2.72 11.49 -9.94
N LYS A 107 2.82 10.16 -10.08
CA LYS A 107 3.02 9.20 -8.98
C LYS A 107 1.92 9.23 -7.91
N GLN A 108 0.71 9.64 -8.28
CA GLN A 108 -0.46 9.58 -7.40
C GLN A 108 -1.21 8.27 -7.65
N PRO A 109 -1.66 7.55 -6.61
CA PRO A 109 -2.44 6.32 -6.78
C PRO A 109 -3.79 6.65 -7.42
N VAL A 110 -4.17 5.93 -8.47
CA VAL A 110 -5.49 6.05 -9.13
C VAL A 110 -6.38 4.85 -8.82
N SER A 111 -5.78 3.71 -8.53
CA SER A 111 -6.48 2.49 -8.11
C SER A 111 -5.64 1.75 -7.08
N VAL A 112 -6.26 1.30 -6.01
CA VAL A 112 -5.64 0.43 -5.00
C VAL A 112 -6.58 -0.72 -4.70
N CYS A 113 -6.07 -1.95 -4.79
CA CYS A 113 -6.78 -3.16 -4.40
C CYS A 113 -6.07 -3.78 -3.20
N SER A 114 -6.83 -4.11 -2.17
CA SER A 114 -6.35 -4.85 -1.00
C SER A 114 -7.12 -6.15 -0.89
N GLU A 115 -6.44 -7.27 -1.12
CA GLU A 115 -6.95 -8.63 -0.97
C GLU A 115 -6.51 -9.18 0.38
N TYR A 116 -7.43 -9.69 1.17
CA TYR A 116 -7.19 -10.30 2.48
C TYR A 116 -8.22 -11.42 2.72
N GLU A 117 -8.02 -12.25 3.72
CA GLU A 117 -8.90 -13.40 3.99
C GLU A 117 -10.39 -13.03 4.13
N GLY A 118 -10.69 -11.84 4.64
CA GLY A 118 -12.07 -11.35 4.80
C GLY A 118 -12.70 -10.73 3.54
N GLY A 119 -11.98 -10.66 2.42
CA GLY A 119 -12.50 -10.10 1.17
C GLY A 119 -11.53 -9.21 0.41
N VAL A 120 -12.09 -8.44 -0.51
CA VAL A 120 -11.35 -7.52 -1.38
C VAL A 120 -11.89 -6.12 -1.21
N LEU A 121 -11.01 -5.16 -0.93
CA LEU A 121 -11.30 -3.74 -0.90
C LEU A 121 -10.65 -3.06 -2.11
N ASN A 122 -11.45 -2.47 -2.97
CA ASN A 122 -10.98 -1.62 -4.07
C ASN A 122 -11.20 -0.15 -3.72
N LYS A 123 -10.18 0.67 -3.98
CA LYS A 123 -10.24 2.13 -3.85
C LYS A 123 -9.87 2.76 -5.18
N LEU A 124 -10.66 3.73 -5.62
CA LEU A 124 -10.41 4.50 -6.82
C LEU A 124 -10.27 5.97 -6.43
N TYR A 125 -9.31 6.65 -7.05
CA TYR A 125 -9.00 8.03 -6.75
C TYR A 125 -9.04 8.88 -8.00
N SER A 126 -9.59 10.08 -7.90
CA SER A 126 -9.59 11.06 -8.99
C SER A 126 -9.04 12.40 -8.48
N TYR A 127 -8.28 13.07 -9.34
CA TYR A 127 -7.58 14.30 -9.01
C TYR A 127 -7.98 15.41 -9.95
N ASP A 128 -7.94 16.65 -9.46
CA ASP A 128 -8.09 17.83 -10.30
C ASP A 128 -6.78 18.17 -11.05
N ARG A 129 -6.83 19.22 -11.89
CA ARG A 129 -5.65 19.67 -12.65
C ARG A 129 -4.50 20.19 -11.78
N ALA A 130 -4.77 20.54 -10.54
CA ALA A 130 -3.76 20.95 -9.56
C ALA A 130 -3.19 19.77 -8.76
N GLY A 131 -3.62 18.53 -9.06
CA GLY A 131 -3.19 17.32 -8.38
C GLY A 131 -3.86 17.09 -7.03
N ARG A 132 -4.95 17.81 -6.71
CA ARG A 132 -5.68 17.60 -5.45
C ARG A 132 -6.72 16.51 -5.61
N LEU A 133 -6.87 15.66 -4.59
CA LEU A 133 -7.86 14.59 -4.56
C LEU A 133 -9.28 15.19 -4.53
N ILE A 134 -10.09 14.89 -5.54
CA ILE A 134 -11.48 15.37 -5.63
C ILE A 134 -12.51 14.28 -5.39
N HIS A 135 -12.15 13.03 -5.60
CA HIS A 135 -13.05 11.90 -5.39
C HIS A 135 -12.25 10.66 -4.97
N GLU A 136 -12.77 9.98 -3.96
CA GLU A 136 -12.30 8.67 -3.53
C GLU A 136 -13.51 7.73 -3.44
N ARG A 137 -13.42 6.57 -4.08
CA ARG A 137 -14.46 5.53 -4.04
C ARG A 137 -13.93 4.30 -3.37
N HIS A 138 -14.61 3.82 -2.34
CA HIS A 138 -14.33 2.56 -1.67
C HIS A 138 -15.39 1.53 -2.05
N CYS A 139 -14.97 0.41 -2.60
CA CYS A 139 -15.83 -0.70 -2.97
C CYS A 139 -15.31 -1.98 -2.29
N VAL A 140 -16.08 -2.51 -1.38
CA VAL A 140 -15.84 -3.85 -0.80
C VAL A 140 -16.69 -4.85 -1.56
N VAL A 141 -16.06 -5.91 -2.07
CA VAL A 141 -16.79 -6.96 -2.82
C VAL A 141 -17.94 -7.50 -1.97
N SER A 142 -19.12 -7.58 -2.57
CA SER A 142 -20.38 -7.99 -1.94
C SER A 142 -20.94 -7.04 -0.86
N LYS A 143 -20.45 -5.80 -0.80
CA LYS A 143 -20.95 -4.75 0.09
C LYS A 143 -21.18 -3.45 -0.68
N ASP A 144 -21.83 -2.50 0.00
CA ASP A 144 -22.12 -1.19 -0.56
C ASP A 144 -20.84 -0.39 -0.83
N THR A 145 -20.96 0.51 -1.80
CA THR A 145 -19.90 1.45 -2.17
C THR A 145 -20.01 2.72 -1.33
N VAL A 146 -18.89 3.27 -0.91
CA VAL A 146 -18.81 4.57 -0.25
C VAL A 146 -18.01 5.52 -1.16
N ASP A 147 -18.62 6.66 -1.48
CA ASP A 147 -17.96 7.75 -2.21
C ASP A 147 -17.64 8.91 -1.25
N LEU A 148 -16.46 9.48 -1.41
CA LEU A 148 -15.97 10.67 -0.71
C LEU A 148 -15.68 11.74 -1.77
N LEU A 149 -16.35 12.87 -1.69
CA LEU A 149 -16.18 14.00 -2.60
C LEU A 149 -15.53 15.17 -1.85
N TYR A 150 -14.44 15.69 -2.39
CA TYR A 150 -13.63 16.75 -1.78
C TYR A 150 -13.79 18.04 -2.58
N GLY A 151 -14.24 19.09 -1.93
CA GLY A 151 -14.37 20.43 -2.50
C GLY A 151 -13.37 21.40 -1.87
N TYR A 152 -12.70 22.19 -2.70
CA TYR A 152 -11.67 23.13 -2.25
C TYR A 152 -12.10 24.56 -2.50
N ASP A 153 -11.65 25.47 -1.66
CA ASP A 153 -11.80 26.90 -1.87
C ASP A 153 -10.75 27.45 -2.87
N LYS A 154 -10.85 28.75 -3.17
CA LYS A 154 -9.94 29.43 -4.12
C LYS A 154 -8.47 29.43 -3.66
N LEU A 155 -8.19 29.18 -2.38
CA LEU A 155 -6.85 29.10 -1.81
C LEU A 155 -6.36 27.64 -1.75
N GLY A 156 -7.15 26.67 -2.22
CA GLY A 156 -6.79 25.25 -2.23
C GLY A 156 -7.03 24.55 -0.89
N ARG A 157 -7.74 25.17 0.07
CA ARG A 157 -8.07 24.55 1.36
C ARG A 157 -9.32 23.69 1.22
N LEU A 158 -9.39 22.55 1.92
CA LEU A 158 -10.55 21.66 1.92
C LEU A 158 -11.75 22.40 2.53
N LYS A 159 -12.69 22.81 1.70
CA LYS A 159 -13.89 23.52 2.12
C LYS A 159 -15.06 22.57 2.42
N ARG A 160 -15.22 21.52 1.62
CA ARG A 160 -16.34 20.59 1.71
C ARG A 160 -15.87 19.15 1.57
N LEU A 161 -16.33 18.29 2.44
CA LEU A 161 -16.27 16.84 2.33
C LEU A 161 -17.68 16.28 2.32
N GLU A 162 -18.03 15.53 1.30
CA GLU A 162 -19.30 14.81 1.21
C GLU A 162 -19.04 13.32 1.18
N ARG A 163 -19.62 12.59 2.12
CA ARG A 163 -19.60 11.13 2.17
C ARG A 163 -20.95 10.59 1.75
N ILE A 164 -20.97 9.76 0.71
CA ILE A 164 -22.17 9.15 0.16
C ILE A 164 -22.11 7.65 0.38
N HIS A 165 -23.17 7.08 0.94
CA HIS A 165 -23.35 5.65 1.13
C HIS A 165 -24.76 5.25 0.74
N GLY A 166 -24.92 4.59 -0.40
CA GLY A 166 -26.23 4.27 -0.97
C GLY A 166 -27.04 5.52 -1.30
N LYS A 167 -28.13 5.76 -0.57
CA LYS A 167 -28.98 6.95 -0.70
C LYS A 167 -28.68 8.03 0.34
N ASP A 168 -27.84 7.72 1.31
CA ASP A 168 -27.52 8.64 2.40
C ASP A 168 -26.26 9.44 2.07
N SER A 169 -26.30 10.73 2.40
CA SER A 169 -25.11 11.58 2.31
C SER A 169 -24.92 12.38 3.59
N VAL A 170 -23.67 12.54 3.98
CA VAL A 170 -23.25 13.40 5.07
C VAL A 170 -22.26 14.42 4.52
N ILE A 171 -22.53 15.68 4.77
CA ILE A 171 -21.69 16.79 4.31
C ILE A 171 -21.04 17.41 5.54
N THR A 172 -19.74 17.69 5.42
CA THR A 172 -18.97 18.46 6.39
C THR A 172 -18.42 19.68 5.69
N GLU A 173 -18.68 20.87 6.21
CA GLU A 173 -18.14 22.11 5.70
C GLU A 173 -17.12 22.74 6.67
N ASN A 174 -15.98 23.14 6.13
CA ASN A 174 -14.91 23.77 6.89
C ASN A 174 -14.89 25.26 6.61
N ALA A 175 -14.88 26.07 7.67
CA ALA A 175 -14.70 27.51 7.63
C ALA A 175 -13.29 27.91 8.07
N TYR A 176 -12.69 28.88 7.39
CA TYR A 176 -11.32 29.33 7.65
C TYR A 176 -11.25 30.86 7.75
N ASN A 177 -10.39 31.34 8.63
CA ASN A 177 -10.06 32.76 8.67
C ASN A 177 -9.02 33.14 7.59
N ILE A 178 -8.68 34.42 7.50
CA ILE A 178 -7.71 34.97 6.55
C ILE A 178 -6.29 34.38 6.70
N ARG A 179 -5.96 33.82 7.88
CA ARG A 179 -4.67 33.17 8.18
C ARG A 179 -4.69 31.66 7.90
N SER A 180 -5.76 31.16 7.26
CA SER A 180 -5.99 29.73 6.98
C SER A 180 -6.16 28.85 8.23
N TRP A 181 -6.53 29.44 9.36
CA TRP A 181 -6.89 28.68 10.55
C TRP A 181 -8.35 28.22 10.44
N LEU A 182 -8.60 26.96 10.76
CA LEU A 182 -9.94 26.41 10.85
C LEU A 182 -10.72 27.11 11.97
N THR A 183 -11.88 27.69 11.65
CA THR A 183 -12.70 28.45 12.59
C THR A 183 -14.05 27.80 12.88
N GLY A 184 -14.47 26.85 12.02
CA GLY A 184 -15.72 26.10 12.20
C GLY A 184 -15.75 24.85 11.35
N ILE A 185 -16.51 23.88 11.81
CA ILE A 185 -16.87 22.63 11.10
C ILE A 185 -18.37 22.45 11.30
N ASP A 186 -19.14 22.35 10.21
CA ASP A 186 -20.57 22.10 10.19
C ASP A 186 -20.86 20.76 9.51
#